data_fcd8dc04f6eaf39c1f86a945ca4c773a
#
_entry.id   fcd8dc04f6eaf39c1f86a945ca4c773a
#
_cell.length_a   1.000
_cell.length_b   1.000
_cell.length_c   1.000
_cell.angle_alpha   90.00
_cell.angle_beta   90.00
_cell.angle_gamma   90.00
#
_symmetry.space_group_name_H-M   'P 1'
#
loop_
_entity.id
_entity.type
_entity.pdbx_description
1 polymer ?
#
loop_
_entity_poly.entity_id
_entity_poly.type
_entity_poly.pdbx_seq_one_letter_code
_entity_poly.pdbx_strand_id
1 'polypeptide(L)'
;IEHVIEQTETVIRMPITDALLEMDERGRAWIKGANTKVIEVALDWIAYRWDAETIHRQHTHLSLAQIHAALSYYFAHQAEFDAEVERQAAKTEALRLASKQISKAELLARLKEQEMEQAA
;
A
#
# COMPACT_ATOMS: atom_id res chain seq x y z
N ILE A 1 -44.19 -17.77 1.24
CA ILE A 1 -43.67 -17.70 -0.14
C ILE A 1 -42.84 -16.43 -0.32
N GLU A 2 -43.32 -15.28 0.11
CA GLU A 2 -42.57 -14.01 0.04
C GLU A 2 -41.31 -14.04 0.90
N HIS A 3 -41.35 -14.66 2.08
CA HIS A 3 -40.17 -14.82 2.95
C HIS A 3 -39.10 -15.69 2.32
N VAL A 4 -39.46 -16.72 1.59
CA VAL A 4 -38.50 -17.58 0.90
C VAL A 4 -37.80 -16.83 -0.23
N ILE A 5 -38.51 -16.00 -0.96
CA ILE A 5 -37.96 -15.16 -2.04
C ILE A 5 -36.98 -14.13 -1.45
N GLU A 6 -37.34 -13.47 -0.34
CA GLU A 6 -36.45 -12.48 0.32
C GLU A 6 -35.17 -13.14 0.83
N GLN A 7 -35.25 -14.32 1.45
CA GLN A 7 -34.06 -15.06 1.88
C GLN A 7 -33.17 -15.50 0.72
N THR A 8 -33.77 -15.91 -0.39
CA THR A 8 -33.03 -16.28 -1.59
C THR A 8 -32.32 -15.08 -2.19
N GLU A 9 -32.97 -13.91 -2.24
CA GLU A 9 -32.33 -12.66 -2.69
C GLU A 9 -31.18 -12.25 -1.80
N THR A 10 -31.32 -12.40 -0.48
CA THR A 10 -30.25 -12.08 0.47
C THR A 10 -29.04 -13.01 0.27
N VAL A 11 -29.26 -14.29 0.01
CA VAL A 11 -28.17 -15.26 -0.27
C VAL A 11 -27.48 -14.97 -1.59
N ILE A 12 -28.23 -14.52 -2.61
CA ILE A 12 -27.70 -14.17 -3.93
C ILE A 12 -26.87 -12.87 -3.89
N ARG A 13 -27.15 -11.99 -2.95
CA ARG A 13 -26.46 -10.70 -2.80
C ARG A 13 -25.13 -10.78 -2.07
N MET A 14 -24.41 -11.87 -2.16
CA MET A 14 -23.06 -11.97 -1.60
C MET A 14 -22.13 -11.00 -2.35
N PRO A 15 -21.23 -10.28 -1.63
CA PRO A 15 -20.37 -9.28 -2.28
C PRO A 15 -19.41 -9.94 -3.27
N ILE A 16 -19.57 -9.65 -4.55
CA ILE A 16 -18.75 -10.18 -5.64
C ILE A 16 -17.35 -9.58 -5.61
N THR A 17 -17.20 -8.33 -5.12
CA THR A 17 -15.93 -7.64 -5.04
C THR A 17 -14.88 -8.38 -4.19
N ASP A 18 -15.33 -9.16 -3.21
CA ASP A 18 -14.44 -9.99 -2.37
C ASP A 18 -13.74 -11.09 -3.17
N ALA A 19 -14.27 -11.45 -4.34
CA ALA A 19 -13.64 -12.43 -5.22
C ALA A 19 -12.34 -11.92 -5.85
N LEU A 20 -12.12 -10.60 -5.90
CA LEU A 20 -10.92 -10.00 -6.49
C LEU A 20 -9.86 -9.65 -5.45
N LEU A 21 -10.18 -9.78 -4.16
CA LEU A 21 -9.29 -9.44 -3.05
C LEU A 21 -9.11 -10.63 -2.14
N GLU A 22 -7.96 -10.69 -1.49
CA GLU A 22 -7.67 -11.70 -0.47
C GLU A 22 -6.90 -11.08 0.69
N MET A 23 -7.00 -11.69 1.88
CA MET A 23 -6.30 -11.24 3.07
C MET A 23 -5.12 -12.17 3.35
N ASP A 24 -3.99 -11.60 3.76
CA ASP A 24 -2.88 -12.41 4.25
C ASP A 24 -3.01 -12.71 5.76
N GLU A 25 -2.07 -13.45 6.30
CA GLU A 25 -2.06 -13.84 7.72
C GLU A 25 -1.96 -12.64 8.67
N ARG A 26 -1.43 -11.52 8.19
CA ARG A 26 -1.27 -10.29 8.97
C ARG A 26 -2.46 -9.34 8.84
N GLY A 27 -3.52 -9.77 8.14
CA GLY A 27 -4.71 -8.95 7.92
C GLY A 27 -4.55 -7.87 6.86
N ARG A 28 -3.54 -7.98 6.00
CA ARG A 28 -3.36 -7.04 4.89
C ARG A 28 -4.12 -7.52 3.67
N ALA A 29 -4.78 -6.60 2.99
CA ALA A 29 -5.54 -6.89 1.79
C ALA A 29 -4.65 -6.86 0.54
N TRP A 30 -4.77 -7.89 -0.28
CA TRP A 30 -4.06 -8.05 -1.55
C TRP A 30 -5.04 -8.17 -2.70
N ILE A 31 -4.62 -7.75 -3.87
CA ILE A 31 -5.36 -8.01 -5.10
C ILE A 31 -5.08 -9.45 -5.51
N LYS A 32 -6.13 -10.25 -5.59
CA LYS A 32 -6.03 -11.67 -5.91
C LYS A 32 -5.47 -11.88 -7.31
N GLY A 33 -4.48 -12.74 -7.42
CA GLY A 33 -3.81 -13.02 -8.69
C GLY A 33 -2.79 -11.99 -9.13
N ALA A 34 -2.59 -10.93 -8.35
CA ALA A 34 -1.56 -9.92 -8.58
C ALA A 34 -0.69 -9.79 -7.33
N ASN A 35 0.58 -9.55 -7.50
CA ASN A 35 1.50 -9.34 -6.38
C ASN A 35 1.47 -7.87 -5.93
N THR A 36 0.26 -7.37 -5.69
CA THR A 36 0.02 -5.96 -5.35
C THR A 36 -0.98 -5.89 -4.21
N LYS A 37 -0.63 -5.12 -3.18
CA LYS A 37 -1.52 -4.86 -2.05
C LYS A 37 -2.52 -3.75 -2.38
N VAL A 38 -3.67 -3.80 -1.76
CA VAL A 38 -4.67 -2.72 -1.87
C VAL A 38 -4.08 -1.36 -1.47
N ILE A 39 -3.21 -1.32 -0.46
CA ILE A 39 -2.59 -0.07 -0.01
C ILE A 39 -1.73 0.58 -1.10
N GLU A 40 -1.12 -0.19 -2.00
CA GLU A 40 -0.33 0.35 -3.11
C GLU A 40 -1.19 1.14 -4.08
N VAL A 41 -2.40 0.64 -4.37
CA VAL A 41 -3.39 1.35 -5.20
C VAL A 41 -3.96 2.56 -4.45
N ALA A 42 -4.26 2.38 -3.17
CA ALA A 42 -4.77 3.47 -2.32
C ALA A 42 -3.78 4.64 -2.24
N LEU A 43 -2.47 4.37 -2.18
CA LEU A 43 -1.43 5.40 -2.17
C LEU A 43 -1.48 6.30 -3.40
N ASP A 44 -1.75 5.75 -4.58
CA ASP A 44 -1.86 6.52 -5.81
C ASP A 44 -3.03 7.51 -5.76
N TRP A 45 -4.14 7.08 -5.18
CA TRP A 45 -5.28 7.96 -4.93
C TRP A 45 -4.96 9.03 -3.88
N ILE A 46 -4.36 8.62 -2.76
CA ILE A 46 -4.07 9.52 -1.64
C ILE A 46 -3.04 10.59 -2.06
N ALA A 47 -1.95 10.17 -2.68
CA ALA A 47 -0.82 11.04 -3.00
C ALA A 47 -1.07 11.90 -4.23
N TYR A 48 -1.67 11.33 -5.28
CA TYR A 48 -1.76 11.97 -6.59
C TYR A 48 -3.19 12.26 -7.03
N ARG A 49 -4.18 11.76 -6.31
CA ARG A 49 -5.59 11.84 -6.72
C ARG A 49 -5.86 11.24 -8.10
N TRP A 50 -5.08 10.24 -8.48
CA TRP A 50 -5.27 9.53 -9.73
C TRP A 50 -6.59 8.76 -9.71
N ASP A 51 -7.37 8.89 -10.78
CA ASP A 51 -8.55 8.06 -10.97
C ASP A 51 -8.18 6.62 -11.36
N ALA A 52 -9.18 5.74 -11.44
CA ALA A 52 -8.95 4.33 -11.75
C ALA A 52 -8.28 4.12 -13.11
N GLU A 53 -8.63 4.92 -14.10
CA GLU A 53 -8.06 4.84 -15.44
C GLU A 53 -6.59 5.26 -15.46
N THR A 54 -6.24 6.30 -14.73
CA THR A 54 -4.86 6.76 -14.58
C THR A 54 -4.02 5.71 -13.85
N ILE A 55 -4.56 5.15 -12.77
CA ILE A 55 -3.90 4.06 -12.03
C ILE A 55 -3.67 2.86 -12.95
N HIS A 56 -4.65 2.52 -13.78
CA HIS A 56 -4.53 1.43 -14.74
C HIS A 56 -3.42 1.66 -15.77
N ARG A 57 -3.26 2.89 -16.24
CA ARG A 57 -2.17 3.23 -17.16
C ARG A 57 -0.79 3.11 -16.51
N GLN A 58 -0.68 3.39 -15.22
CA GLN A 58 0.55 3.27 -14.45
C GLN A 58 0.84 1.83 -14.00
N HIS A 59 -0.19 1.04 -13.78
CA HIS A 59 -0.12 -0.36 -13.35
C HIS A 59 -0.81 -1.26 -14.37
N THR A 60 -0.19 -1.45 -15.52
CA THR A 60 -0.77 -2.18 -16.66
C THR A 60 -1.06 -3.65 -16.37
N HIS A 61 -0.42 -4.22 -15.36
CA HIS A 61 -0.66 -5.60 -14.91
C HIS A 61 -1.96 -5.77 -14.11
N LEU A 62 -2.57 -4.67 -13.68
CA LEU A 62 -3.85 -4.67 -12.97
C LEU A 62 -4.98 -4.34 -13.95
N SER A 63 -6.10 -5.07 -13.85
CA SER A 63 -7.31 -4.72 -14.58
C SER A 63 -8.05 -3.56 -13.91
N LEU A 64 -8.90 -2.88 -14.66
CA LEU A 64 -9.78 -1.85 -14.09
C LEU A 64 -10.67 -2.42 -12.98
N ALA A 65 -11.17 -3.64 -13.15
CA ALA A 65 -11.97 -4.31 -12.13
C ALA A 65 -11.19 -4.50 -10.82
N GLN A 66 -9.93 -4.92 -10.91
CA GLN A 66 -9.05 -5.07 -9.74
C GLN A 66 -8.79 -3.73 -9.06
N ILE A 67 -8.55 -2.68 -9.84
CA ILE A 67 -8.32 -1.34 -9.32
C ILE A 67 -9.56 -0.80 -8.62
N HIS A 68 -10.73 -0.93 -9.23
CA HIS A 68 -11.99 -0.51 -8.61
C HIS A 68 -12.29 -1.29 -7.33
N ALA A 69 -12.02 -2.59 -7.30
CA ALA A 69 -12.18 -3.40 -6.10
C ALA A 69 -11.26 -2.91 -4.98
N ALA A 70 -10.00 -2.61 -5.30
CA ALA A 70 -9.03 -2.08 -4.35
C ALA A 70 -9.45 -0.72 -3.81
N LEU A 71 -9.87 0.20 -4.67
CA LEU A 71 -10.34 1.53 -4.26
C LEU A 71 -11.62 1.44 -3.43
N SER A 72 -12.55 0.57 -3.79
CA SER A 72 -13.76 0.32 -3.02
C SER A 72 -13.44 -0.16 -1.62
N TYR A 73 -12.52 -1.11 -1.49
CA TYR A 73 -12.07 -1.61 -0.20
C TYR A 73 -11.39 -0.50 0.62
N TYR A 74 -10.54 0.30 -0.02
CA TYR A 74 -9.91 1.45 0.63
C TYR A 74 -10.95 2.40 1.21
N PHE A 75 -11.93 2.82 0.41
CA PHE A 75 -12.96 3.76 0.87
C PHE A 75 -13.83 3.18 1.99
N ALA A 76 -14.05 1.88 1.99
CA ALA A 76 -14.76 1.20 3.08
C ALA A 76 -13.97 1.14 4.38
N HIS A 77 -12.63 1.20 4.31
CA HIS A 77 -11.70 1.11 5.44
C HIS A 77 -10.75 2.32 5.50
N GLN A 78 -11.21 3.46 5.07
CA GLN A 78 -10.38 4.65 4.82
C GLN A 78 -9.56 5.08 6.04
N ALA A 79 -10.17 5.14 7.22
CA ALA A 79 -9.48 5.56 8.44
C ALA A 79 -8.32 4.64 8.79
N GLU A 80 -8.49 3.33 8.62
CA GLU A 80 -7.46 2.33 8.90
C GLU A 80 -6.29 2.45 7.92
N PHE A 81 -6.58 2.62 6.63
CA PHE A 81 -5.56 2.80 5.60
C PHE A 81 -4.80 4.11 5.77
N ASP A 82 -5.50 5.19 6.04
CA ASP A 82 -4.88 6.50 6.24
C ASP A 82 -3.94 6.48 7.45
N ALA A 83 -4.34 5.82 8.54
CA ALA A 83 -3.48 5.64 9.71
C ALA A 83 -2.25 4.78 9.38
N GLU A 84 -2.39 3.72 8.57
CA GLU A 84 -1.28 2.88 8.16
C GLU A 84 -0.30 3.62 7.25
N VAL A 85 -0.81 4.43 6.32
CA VAL A 85 0.01 5.28 5.45
C VAL A 85 0.84 6.26 6.29
N GLU A 86 0.24 6.88 7.29
CA GLU A 86 0.95 7.78 8.20
C GLU A 86 2.04 7.05 8.99
N ARG A 87 1.74 5.85 9.50
CA ARG A 87 2.74 5.03 10.19
C ARG A 87 3.91 4.66 9.31
N GLN A 88 3.65 4.25 8.07
CA GLN A 88 4.70 3.91 7.11
C GLN A 88 5.53 5.13 6.73
N ALA A 89 4.90 6.27 6.53
CA ALA A 89 5.59 7.51 6.22
C ALA A 89 6.51 7.94 7.36
N ALA A 90 6.03 7.89 8.61
CA ALA A 90 6.82 8.21 9.79
C ALA A 90 8.00 7.25 9.97
N LYS A 91 7.79 5.95 9.76
CA LYS A 91 8.84 4.93 9.82
C LYS A 91 9.90 5.15 8.74
N THR A 92 9.47 5.43 7.52
CA THR A 92 10.38 5.70 6.39
C THR A 92 11.22 6.95 6.67
N GLU A 93 10.61 8.00 7.19
CA GLU A 93 11.32 9.23 7.55
C GLU A 93 12.34 8.98 8.67
N ALA A 94 11.97 8.23 9.70
CA ALA A 94 12.89 7.87 10.78
C ALA A 94 14.09 7.05 10.27
N LEU A 95 13.84 6.08 9.36
CA LEU A 95 14.91 5.29 8.75
C LEU A 95 15.80 6.15 7.84
N ARG A 96 15.21 7.08 7.09
CA ARG A 96 15.96 8.01 6.25
C ARG A 96 16.90 8.89 7.07
N LEU A 97 16.43 9.42 8.18
CA LEU A 97 17.22 10.24 9.08
C LEU A 97 18.34 9.43 9.74
N ALA A 98 18.04 8.21 10.19
CA ALA A 98 19.04 7.31 10.78
C ALA A 98 20.12 6.93 9.76
N SER A 99 19.73 6.59 8.53
CA SER A 99 20.65 6.27 7.45
C SER A 99 21.55 7.46 7.09
N LYS A 100 20.99 8.65 7.04
CA LYS A 100 21.74 9.89 6.79
C LYS A 100 22.76 10.18 7.88
N GLN A 101 22.43 9.96 9.14
CA GLN A 101 23.33 10.09 10.27
C GLN A 101 24.48 9.08 10.22
N ILE A 102 24.19 7.84 9.91
CA ILE A 102 25.21 6.78 9.76
C ILE A 102 26.16 7.13 8.61
N SER A 103 25.64 7.53 7.44
CA SER A 103 26.44 7.94 6.30
C SER A 103 27.38 9.10 6.62
N LYS A 104 26.89 10.09 7.39
CA LYS A 104 27.67 11.22 7.83
C LYS A 104 28.78 10.79 8.78
N ALA A 105 28.49 9.90 9.73
CA ALA A 105 29.48 9.35 10.65
C ALA A 105 30.55 8.55 9.94
N GLU A 106 30.18 7.72 8.93
CA GLU A 106 31.12 7.01 8.10
C GLU A 106 32.04 7.92 7.31
N LEU A 107 31.49 8.97 6.71
CA LEU A 107 32.27 9.97 5.98
C LEU A 107 33.30 10.64 6.87
N LEU A 108 32.90 11.03 8.08
CA LEU A 108 33.81 11.64 9.05
C LEU A 108 34.90 10.67 9.48
N ALA A 109 34.57 9.40 9.70
CA ALA A 109 35.55 8.36 10.02
C ALA A 109 36.56 8.17 8.89
N ARG A 110 36.11 8.13 7.63
CA ARG A 110 36.96 8.00 6.44
C ARG A 110 37.89 9.22 6.27
N LEU A 111 37.39 10.41 6.51
CA LEU A 111 38.19 11.64 6.45
C LEU A 111 39.29 11.63 7.52
N LYS A 112 38.99 11.15 8.72
CA LYS A 112 40.00 11.01 9.79
C LYS A 112 41.09 10.00 9.44
N GLU A 113 40.70 8.87 8.83
CA GLU A 113 41.65 7.87 8.37
C GLU A 113 42.59 8.43 7.29
N GLN A 114 42.06 9.20 6.34
CA GLN A 114 42.84 9.87 5.31
C GLN A 114 43.82 10.88 5.88
N GLU A 115 43.39 11.67 6.84
CA GLU A 115 44.27 12.62 7.54
C GLU A 115 45.40 11.91 8.28
N MET A 116 45.11 10.79 8.95
CA MET A 116 46.12 9.97 9.62
C MET A 116 47.13 9.37 8.63
N GLU A 117 46.69 8.88 7.48
CA GLU A 117 47.56 8.36 6.43
C GLU A 117 48.47 9.45 5.86
N GLN A 118 47.93 10.66 5.66
CA GLN A 118 48.73 11.78 5.16
C GLN A 118 49.73 12.32 6.18
N ALA A 119 49.43 12.18 7.46
CA ALA A 119 50.31 12.62 8.54
C ALA A 119 51.47 11.63 8.82
N ALA A 120 51.34 10.41 8.34
CA ALA A 120 52.38 9.39 8.47
C ALA A 120 53.37 9.47 7.29
#